data_b10dfdf49c5c001819a1af80c4847f0f
#
_entry.id   b10dfdf49c5c001819a1af80c4847f0f
#
_cell.length_a   1.000
_cell.length_b   1.000
_cell.length_c   1.000
_cell.angle_alpha   90.00
_cell.angle_beta   90.00
_cell.angle_gamma   90.00
#
_symmetry.space_group_name_H-M   'P 1'
#
loop_
_entity.id
_entity.type
_entity.pdbx_description
1 polymer ?
#
loop_
_entity_poly.entity_id
_entity_poly.type
_entity_poly.pdbx_seq_one_letter_code
_entity_poly.pdbx_strand_id
1 'polypeptide(L)'
;LGLKHNLPEVSVTALSVLPEIWDGQALTEGNAVVAALASEDKIVRFAAAVAILKIAPAECANAEQVVPIAAQAADTGSARLVLHIEPNADVRAASLKALTDAKMFPVGEVSGARGFRRALEVGIFDVIVIRWGLSDMLVTALVNQLRQDFRTQATPILITGTEEELAEAKEALGTKVQGFMAPELEGGPVVDAAAGSMNDDQERALKISKMACDALGLIDPDNTVFSNYADAEQALVGVVQSDKPDDIRLAALATLGQIGSPATMDALVATFNGTANATSVRVAAAAALGQIFRGQAAPAAMFDALLAGFGDEAAAVRDACGIALGGLNLTGEQRTQVVKEWRVK
;
A
#
# COMPACT_ATOMS: atom_id res chain seq x y z
N LEU A 1 29.05 10.23 6.99
CA LEU A 1 28.82 11.69 7.07
C LEU A 1 27.34 11.99 7.32
N GLY A 2 26.40 11.49 6.50
CA GLY A 2 24.96 11.77 6.65
C GLY A 2 24.42 11.47 8.05
N LEU A 3 24.71 10.29 8.60
CA LEU A 3 24.29 9.90 9.94
C LEU A 3 24.91 10.77 11.04
N LYS A 4 26.21 11.12 10.92
CA LYS A 4 26.90 11.98 11.90
C LYS A 4 26.36 13.40 11.96
N HIS A 5 25.79 13.90 10.88
CA HIS A 5 25.30 15.27 10.77
C HIS A 5 23.78 15.34 10.73
N ASN A 6 23.09 14.23 11.01
CA ASN A 6 21.63 14.12 10.98
C ASN A 6 21.02 14.65 9.68
N LEU A 7 21.56 14.17 8.54
CA LEU A 7 21.12 14.50 7.19
C LEU A 7 20.42 13.26 6.57
N PRO A 8 19.11 13.07 6.79
CA PRO A 8 18.40 11.84 6.37
C PRO A 8 18.50 11.58 4.87
N GLU A 9 18.33 12.59 4.03
CA GLU A 9 18.35 12.42 2.58
C GLU A 9 19.71 11.97 2.05
N VAL A 10 20.79 12.51 2.61
CA VAL A 10 22.16 12.08 2.27
C VAL A 10 22.38 10.63 2.72
N SER A 11 21.86 10.25 3.89
CA SER A 11 21.97 8.90 4.42
C SER A 11 21.21 7.91 3.54
N VAL A 12 19.97 8.23 3.17
CA VAL A 12 19.11 7.38 2.31
C VAL A 12 19.74 7.20 0.94
N THR A 13 20.25 8.28 0.32
CA THR A 13 20.91 8.20 -0.98
C THR A 13 22.17 7.33 -0.91
N ALA A 14 23.00 7.49 0.12
CA ALA A 14 24.18 6.65 0.30
C ALA A 14 23.80 5.16 0.50
N LEU A 15 22.79 4.87 1.31
CA LEU A 15 22.29 3.51 1.55
C LEU A 15 21.71 2.87 0.29
N SER A 16 21.09 3.65 -0.61
CA SER A 16 20.53 3.11 -1.85
C SER A 16 21.57 2.68 -2.87
N VAL A 17 22.74 3.32 -2.88
CA VAL A 17 23.85 3.00 -3.81
C VAL A 17 24.80 1.96 -3.24
N LEU A 18 24.89 1.86 -1.91
CA LEU A 18 25.87 1.03 -1.23
C LEU A 18 25.85 -0.46 -1.66
N PRO A 19 24.69 -1.11 -1.87
CA PRO A 19 24.67 -2.52 -2.32
C PRO A 19 25.39 -2.76 -3.65
N GLU A 20 25.46 -1.77 -4.54
CA GLU A 20 26.08 -1.89 -5.85
C GLU A 20 27.63 -1.88 -5.79
N ILE A 21 28.18 -1.31 -4.70
CA ILE A 21 29.61 -1.14 -4.51
C ILE A 21 30.17 -1.90 -3.30
N TRP A 22 29.32 -2.73 -2.66
CA TRP A 22 29.72 -3.48 -1.47
C TRP A 22 30.73 -4.58 -1.84
N ASP A 23 31.80 -4.70 -1.07
CA ASP A 23 32.92 -5.60 -1.34
C ASP A 23 32.79 -6.97 -0.68
N GLY A 24 31.62 -7.30 -0.12
CA GLY A 24 31.35 -8.58 0.53
C GLY A 24 31.80 -8.69 1.98
N GLN A 25 32.25 -7.61 2.61
CA GLN A 25 32.65 -7.62 4.02
C GLN A 25 31.46 -7.88 4.94
N ALA A 26 31.73 -8.52 6.11
CA ALA A 26 30.74 -8.70 7.16
C ALA A 26 30.25 -7.35 7.71
N LEU A 27 28.98 -7.27 8.04
CA LEU A 27 28.35 -6.10 8.67
C LEU A 27 28.46 -6.23 10.20
N THR A 28 29.62 -5.84 10.75
CA THR A 28 29.90 -5.94 12.19
C THR A 28 29.32 -4.77 12.99
N GLU A 29 29.33 -4.90 14.34
CA GLU A 29 29.02 -3.78 15.24
C GLU A 29 29.92 -2.57 14.93
N GLY A 30 29.32 -1.37 14.91
CA GLY A 30 30.01 -0.12 14.55
C GLY A 30 30.04 0.18 13.06
N ASN A 31 29.61 -0.74 12.18
CA ASN A 31 29.39 -0.42 10.78
C ASN A 31 28.25 0.61 10.65
N ALA A 32 28.48 1.63 9.81
CA ALA A 32 27.52 2.73 9.65
C ALA A 32 26.15 2.27 9.12
N VAL A 33 26.09 1.19 8.34
CA VAL A 33 24.82 0.63 7.82
C VAL A 33 24.04 -0.04 8.95
N VAL A 34 24.72 -0.81 9.80
CA VAL A 34 24.10 -1.43 10.99
C VAL A 34 23.64 -0.35 11.97
N ALA A 35 24.44 0.68 12.21
CA ALA A 35 24.06 1.80 13.08
C ALA A 35 22.82 2.56 12.53
N ALA A 36 22.61 2.58 11.23
CA ALA A 36 21.45 3.21 10.60
C ALA A 36 20.13 2.48 10.92
N LEU A 37 20.13 1.20 11.30
CA LEU A 37 18.95 0.46 11.78
C LEU A 37 18.36 1.09 13.06
N ALA A 38 19.17 1.76 13.87
CA ALA A 38 18.77 2.43 15.11
C ALA A 38 18.54 3.94 14.93
N SER A 39 18.50 4.46 13.69
CA SER A 39 18.25 5.87 13.42
C SER A 39 16.91 6.33 13.98
N GLU A 40 16.80 7.55 14.50
CA GLU A 40 15.53 8.17 14.88
C GLU A 40 14.62 8.40 13.67
N ASP A 41 15.20 8.67 12.50
CA ASP A 41 14.47 8.82 11.24
C ASP A 41 14.08 7.45 10.68
N LYS A 42 12.76 7.22 10.55
CA LYS A 42 12.21 5.95 10.06
C LYS A 42 12.64 5.63 8.62
N ILE A 43 12.81 6.65 7.77
CA ILE A 43 13.16 6.45 6.35
C ILE A 43 14.61 5.98 6.24
N VAL A 44 15.49 6.49 7.12
CA VAL A 44 16.88 6.01 7.22
C VAL A 44 16.91 4.56 7.71
N ARG A 45 16.09 4.20 8.72
CA ARG A 45 15.99 2.78 9.16
C ARG A 45 15.52 1.87 8.03
N PHE A 46 14.50 2.27 7.30
CA PHE A 46 13.97 1.51 6.16
C PHE A 46 15.01 1.33 5.06
N ALA A 47 15.71 2.41 4.70
CA ALA A 47 16.79 2.35 3.72
C ALA A 47 17.94 1.44 4.16
N ALA A 48 18.28 1.44 5.45
CA ALA A 48 19.30 0.56 6.01
C ALA A 48 18.90 -0.92 5.90
N ALA A 49 17.69 -1.28 6.30
CA ALA A 49 17.18 -2.65 6.21
C ALA A 49 17.16 -3.13 4.74
N VAL A 50 16.65 -2.32 3.82
CA VAL A 50 16.63 -2.62 2.38
C VAL A 50 18.06 -2.79 1.84
N ALA A 51 19.00 -1.93 2.24
CA ALA A 51 20.39 -2.03 1.81
C ALA A 51 21.04 -3.34 2.31
N ILE A 52 20.82 -3.70 3.57
CA ILE A 52 21.35 -4.94 4.17
C ILE A 52 20.79 -6.17 3.45
N LEU A 53 19.50 -6.22 3.17
CA LEU A 53 18.90 -7.31 2.42
C LEU A 53 19.47 -7.44 0.99
N LYS A 54 19.72 -6.33 0.31
CA LYS A 54 20.34 -6.33 -1.02
C LYS A 54 21.82 -6.71 -1.00
N ILE A 55 22.54 -6.34 0.05
CA ILE A 55 23.94 -6.74 0.26
C ILE A 55 24.03 -8.26 0.49
N ALA A 56 23.04 -8.87 1.14
CA ALA A 56 22.98 -10.26 1.53
C ALA A 56 24.28 -10.73 2.22
N PRO A 57 24.71 -10.08 3.32
CA PRO A 57 25.99 -10.35 3.97
C PRO A 57 26.01 -11.76 4.57
N ALA A 58 27.18 -12.39 4.63
CA ALA A 58 27.36 -13.68 5.32
C ALA A 58 27.21 -13.55 6.84
N GLU A 59 27.52 -12.39 7.39
CA GLU A 59 27.37 -12.06 8.82
C GLU A 59 26.83 -10.62 8.96
N CYS A 60 25.86 -10.43 9.84
CA CYS A 60 25.25 -9.14 10.10
C CYS A 60 24.97 -8.94 11.58
N ALA A 61 25.54 -7.92 12.20
CA ALA A 61 25.15 -7.51 13.55
C ALA A 61 23.71 -6.95 13.53
N ASN A 62 22.92 -7.25 14.56
CA ASN A 62 21.51 -6.88 14.68
C ASN A 62 20.64 -7.41 13.54
N ALA A 63 21.01 -8.56 12.95
CA ALA A 63 20.29 -9.18 11.82
C ALA A 63 18.81 -9.44 12.13
N GLU A 64 18.47 -9.69 13.40
CA GLU A 64 17.10 -9.90 13.88
C GLU A 64 16.17 -8.69 13.69
N GLN A 65 16.73 -7.49 13.51
CA GLN A 65 15.98 -6.25 13.29
C GLN A 65 15.69 -5.99 11.82
N VAL A 66 16.45 -6.59 10.91
CA VAL A 66 16.42 -6.26 9.47
C VAL A 66 15.07 -6.61 8.85
N VAL A 67 14.60 -7.85 9.03
CA VAL A 67 13.32 -8.31 8.48
C VAL A 67 12.13 -7.55 9.07
N PRO A 68 12.01 -7.37 10.40
CA PRO A 68 10.93 -6.55 10.96
C PRO A 68 10.91 -5.09 10.47
N ILE A 69 12.07 -4.46 10.32
CA ILE A 69 12.15 -3.09 9.79
C ILE A 69 11.75 -3.05 8.31
N ALA A 70 12.20 -4.03 7.50
CA ALA A 70 11.79 -4.14 6.11
C ALA A 70 10.29 -4.45 5.97
N ALA A 71 9.72 -5.26 6.86
CA ALA A 71 8.29 -5.52 6.94
C ALA A 71 7.49 -4.22 7.19
N GLN A 72 7.93 -3.41 8.15
CA GLN A 72 7.33 -2.08 8.39
C GLN A 72 7.45 -1.17 7.17
N ALA A 73 8.58 -1.23 6.46
CA ALA A 73 8.76 -0.46 5.23
C ALA A 73 7.82 -0.93 4.11
N ALA A 74 7.61 -2.24 3.95
CA ALA A 74 6.68 -2.80 2.97
C ALA A 74 5.22 -2.40 3.27
N ASP A 75 4.84 -2.40 4.56
CA ASP A 75 3.50 -1.98 4.99
C ASP A 75 3.31 -0.45 4.97
N THR A 76 4.39 0.32 4.82
CA THR A 76 4.30 1.78 4.76
C THR A 76 3.29 2.19 3.70
N GLY A 77 2.15 2.68 4.16
CA GLY A 77 1.10 3.28 3.35
C GLY A 77 1.21 4.79 3.41
N SER A 78 0.73 5.44 2.38
CA SER A 78 0.37 6.85 2.48
C SER A 78 -0.98 6.91 3.18
N ALA A 79 -0.99 7.44 4.40
CA ALA A 79 -2.24 7.84 5.01
C ALA A 79 -2.89 8.91 4.11
N ARG A 80 -4.03 8.63 3.52
CA ARG A 80 -4.78 9.63 2.77
C ARG A 80 -5.42 10.60 3.73
N LEU A 81 -4.86 11.80 3.82
CA LEU A 81 -5.32 12.86 4.71
C LEU A 81 -6.46 13.64 4.07
N VAL A 82 -7.58 13.70 4.75
CA VAL A 82 -8.77 14.46 4.32
C VAL A 82 -9.06 15.58 5.30
N LEU A 83 -9.10 16.80 4.83
CA LEU A 83 -9.61 17.94 5.62
C LEU A 83 -11.10 18.10 5.35
N HIS A 84 -11.94 17.94 6.37
CA HIS A 84 -13.38 18.15 6.27
C HIS A 84 -13.81 19.38 7.06
N ILE A 85 -14.29 20.39 6.36
CA ILE A 85 -14.77 21.67 6.95
C ILE A 85 -16.29 21.63 7.00
N GLU A 86 -16.84 21.32 8.16
CA GLU A 86 -18.28 21.16 8.40
C GLU A 86 -18.66 21.76 9.79
N PRO A 87 -19.45 22.83 9.81
CA PRO A 87 -19.90 23.46 11.06
C PRO A 87 -20.78 22.56 11.92
N ASN A 88 -21.66 21.78 11.30
CA ASN A 88 -22.59 20.90 12.00
C ASN A 88 -21.82 19.73 12.65
N ALA A 89 -21.93 19.61 13.96
CA ALA A 89 -21.17 18.62 14.74
C ALA A 89 -21.58 17.18 14.42
N ASP A 90 -22.88 16.92 14.23
CA ASP A 90 -23.39 15.57 13.97
C ASP A 90 -23.03 15.11 12.55
N VAL A 91 -23.22 15.98 11.56
CA VAL A 91 -22.82 15.72 10.15
C VAL A 91 -21.31 15.50 10.08
N ARG A 92 -20.52 16.35 10.74
CA ARG A 92 -19.08 16.22 10.78
C ARG A 92 -18.65 14.88 11.39
N ALA A 93 -19.23 14.49 12.53
CA ALA A 93 -18.90 13.23 13.18
C ALA A 93 -19.25 12.02 12.31
N ALA A 94 -20.41 12.01 11.67
CA ALA A 94 -20.81 10.97 10.75
C ALA A 94 -19.86 10.87 9.52
N SER A 95 -19.51 12.02 8.94
CA SER A 95 -18.59 12.10 7.81
C SER A 95 -17.18 11.62 8.17
N LEU A 96 -16.65 12.04 9.34
CA LEU A 96 -15.33 11.58 9.80
C LEU A 96 -15.32 10.07 10.00
N LYS A 97 -16.42 9.51 10.51
CA LYS A 97 -16.57 8.06 10.65
C LYS A 97 -16.56 7.36 9.28
N ALA A 98 -17.36 7.83 8.33
CA ALA A 98 -17.43 7.25 6.98
C ALA A 98 -16.06 7.28 6.26
N LEU A 99 -15.31 8.37 6.42
CA LEU A 99 -13.95 8.50 5.88
C LEU A 99 -12.96 7.55 6.58
N THR A 100 -13.08 7.39 7.90
CA THR A 100 -12.26 6.42 8.65
C THR A 100 -12.58 4.97 8.23
N ASP A 101 -13.85 4.64 8.07
CA ASP A 101 -14.30 3.32 7.59
C ASP A 101 -13.78 3.05 6.15
N ALA A 102 -13.61 4.11 5.34
CA ALA A 102 -12.96 4.08 4.02
C ALA A 102 -11.42 4.11 4.09
N LYS A 103 -10.83 3.89 5.27
CA LYS A 103 -9.37 3.84 5.52
C LYS A 103 -8.63 5.14 5.22
N MET A 104 -9.31 6.28 5.33
CA MET A 104 -8.71 7.60 5.27
C MET A 104 -8.43 8.14 6.67
N PHE A 105 -7.60 9.18 6.76
CA PHE A 105 -7.30 9.91 7.99
C PHE A 105 -7.95 11.29 7.94
N PRO A 106 -9.21 11.41 8.39
CA PRO A 106 -9.93 12.66 8.32
C PRO A 106 -9.55 13.60 9.48
N VAL A 107 -9.40 14.87 9.16
CA VAL A 107 -9.27 15.97 10.10
C VAL A 107 -10.51 16.87 9.96
N GLY A 108 -11.29 17.03 11.03
CA GLY A 108 -12.49 17.85 11.02
C GLY A 108 -12.24 19.26 11.54
N GLU A 109 -12.73 20.27 10.82
CA GLU A 109 -12.74 21.67 11.27
C GLU A 109 -14.14 22.24 11.21
N VAL A 110 -14.42 23.17 12.11
CA VAL A 110 -15.77 23.71 12.35
C VAL A 110 -16.09 24.98 11.55
N SER A 111 -15.09 25.58 10.91
CA SER A 111 -15.26 26.85 10.20
C SER A 111 -14.23 26.99 9.08
N GLY A 112 -14.54 27.86 8.10
CA GLY A 112 -13.64 28.11 6.97
C GLY A 112 -12.29 28.67 7.39
N ALA A 113 -12.26 29.62 8.33
CA ALA A 113 -11.02 30.21 8.81
C ALA A 113 -10.11 29.18 9.52
N ARG A 114 -10.69 28.25 10.29
CA ARG A 114 -9.94 27.18 10.93
C ARG A 114 -9.47 26.14 9.90
N GLY A 115 -10.34 25.78 8.96
CA GLY A 115 -10.00 24.88 7.88
C GLY A 115 -8.88 25.42 7.01
N PHE A 116 -8.93 26.68 6.62
CA PHE A 116 -7.84 27.33 5.86
C PHE A 116 -6.51 27.27 6.62
N ARG A 117 -6.51 27.65 7.91
CA ARG A 117 -5.31 27.58 8.75
C ARG A 117 -4.77 26.14 8.82
N ARG A 118 -5.65 25.16 9.05
CA ARG A 118 -5.28 23.76 9.12
C ARG A 118 -4.70 23.26 7.80
N ALA A 119 -5.28 23.64 6.66
CA ALA A 119 -4.77 23.31 5.35
C ALA A 119 -3.35 23.80 5.14
N LEU A 120 -3.03 25.01 5.58
CA LEU A 120 -1.68 25.59 5.46
C LEU A 120 -0.67 25.03 6.47
N GLU A 121 -1.11 24.73 7.70
CA GLU A 121 -0.25 24.16 8.75
C GLU A 121 0.23 22.74 8.38
N VAL A 122 -0.66 21.92 7.86
CA VAL A 122 -0.37 20.53 7.50
C VAL A 122 0.24 20.43 6.09
N GLY A 123 -0.33 21.16 5.10
CA GLY A 123 0.22 21.31 3.74
C GLY A 123 0.21 20.07 2.86
N ILE A 124 -0.29 18.92 3.35
CA ILE A 124 -0.20 17.61 2.66
C ILE A 124 -1.55 16.89 2.61
N PHE A 125 -2.68 17.61 2.63
CA PHE A 125 -3.98 16.99 2.47
C PHE A 125 -4.18 16.47 1.03
N ASP A 126 -4.71 15.26 0.91
CA ASP A 126 -5.04 14.63 -0.37
C ASP A 126 -6.35 15.15 -0.95
N VAL A 127 -7.29 15.54 -0.07
CA VAL A 127 -8.59 16.11 -0.44
C VAL A 127 -9.01 17.10 0.64
N ILE A 128 -9.62 18.19 0.22
CA ILE A 128 -10.31 19.14 1.10
C ILE A 128 -11.80 19.09 0.78
N VAL A 129 -12.63 18.76 1.75
CA VAL A 129 -14.10 18.72 1.64
C VAL A 129 -14.67 19.91 2.39
N ILE A 130 -15.46 20.73 1.73
CA ILE A 130 -15.97 22.01 2.27
C ILE A 130 -17.49 22.05 2.18
N ARG A 131 -18.16 22.31 3.29
CA ARG A 131 -19.59 22.60 3.36
C ARG A 131 -19.88 23.96 2.71
N TRP A 132 -20.89 24.03 1.81
CA TRP A 132 -21.22 25.28 1.12
C TRP A 132 -21.68 26.38 2.06
N GLY A 133 -22.48 26.09 3.04
CA GLY A 133 -23.07 27.08 3.97
C GLY A 133 -22.17 27.40 5.18
N LEU A 134 -20.94 27.86 4.96
CA LEU A 134 -20.09 28.34 6.07
C LEU A 134 -20.59 29.68 6.62
N SER A 135 -20.61 29.82 7.95
CA SER A 135 -21.12 31.04 8.62
C SER A 135 -20.06 32.13 8.78
N ASP A 136 -18.79 31.80 8.68
CA ASP A 136 -17.68 32.70 8.98
C ASP A 136 -17.02 33.31 7.74
N MET A 137 -17.19 32.67 6.57
CA MET A 137 -16.66 33.22 5.31
C MET A 137 -17.36 32.61 4.09
N LEU A 138 -17.27 33.31 2.96
CA LEU A 138 -17.76 32.78 1.69
C LEU A 138 -16.88 31.63 1.19
N VAL A 139 -17.49 30.52 0.82
CA VAL A 139 -16.77 29.36 0.30
C VAL A 139 -15.99 29.69 -0.97
N THR A 140 -16.52 30.57 -1.82
CA THR A 140 -15.80 31.08 -3.00
C THR A 140 -14.49 31.80 -2.65
N ALA A 141 -14.49 32.57 -1.56
CA ALA A 141 -13.28 33.23 -1.06
C ALA A 141 -12.28 32.21 -0.51
N LEU A 142 -12.75 31.22 0.27
CA LEU A 142 -11.93 30.14 0.79
C LEU A 142 -11.27 29.35 -0.33
N VAL A 143 -12.03 28.91 -1.33
CA VAL A 143 -11.50 28.16 -2.48
C VAL A 143 -10.46 28.99 -3.25
N ASN A 144 -10.72 30.29 -3.47
CA ASN A 144 -9.75 31.15 -4.14
C ASN A 144 -8.45 31.29 -3.33
N GLN A 145 -8.52 31.42 -1.99
CA GLN A 145 -7.33 31.47 -1.14
C GLN A 145 -6.55 30.16 -1.20
N LEU A 146 -7.22 28.98 -1.14
CA LEU A 146 -6.58 27.68 -1.26
C LEU A 146 -5.92 27.50 -2.62
N ARG A 147 -6.52 28.00 -3.71
CA ARG A 147 -5.93 27.93 -5.06
C ARG A 147 -4.76 28.90 -5.29
N GLN A 148 -4.62 29.93 -4.46
CA GLN A 148 -3.48 30.87 -4.53
C GLN A 148 -2.28 30.43 -3.74
N ASP A 149 -2.44 29.54 -2.74
CA ASP A 149 -1.32 29.06 -1.93
C ASP A 149 -0.68 27.84 -2.58
N PHE A 150 0.66 27.85 -2.73
CA PHE A 150 1.41 26.78 -3.40
C PHE A 150 1.27 25.41 -2.73
N ARG A 151 0.95 25.36 -1.41
CA ARG A 151 0.78 24.12 -0.65
C ARG A 151 -0.54 23.42 -0.93
N THR A 152 -1.57 24.18 -1.35
CA THR A 152 -2.94 23.68 -1.51
C THR A 152 -3.52 23.89 -2.90
N GLN A 153 -2.81 24.62 -3.79
CA GLN A 153 -3.33 24.96 -5.12
C GLN A 153 -3.71 23.75 -5.97
N ALA A 154 -2.99 22.64 -5.82
CA ALA A 154 -3.23 21.39 -6.55
C ALA A 154 -4.14 20.41 -5.80
N THR A 155 -4.39 20.62 -4.50
CA THR A 155 -5.21 19.71 -3.70
C THR A 155 -6.65 19.67 -4.23
N PRO A 156 -7.20 18.48 -4.50
CA PRO A 156 -8.62 18.33 -4.86
C PRO A 156 -9.55 18.94 -3.81
N ILE A 157 -10.55 19.68 -4.27
CA ILE A 157 -11.57 20.28 -3.41
C ILE A 157 -12.93 19.72 -3.82
N LEU A 158 -13.67 19.20 -2.84
CA LEU A 158 -15.05 18.76 -2.99
C LEU A 158 -15.95 19.69 -2.18
N ILE A 159 -17.11 20.01 -2.72
CA ILE A 159 -18.11 20.85 -2.05
C ILE A 159 -19.30 19.99 -1.64
N THR A 160 -19.74 20.12 -0.38
CA THR A 160 -20.94 19.46 0.11
C THR A 160 -22.07 20.46 0.36
N GLY A 161 -23.30 20.04 0.05
CA GLY A 161 -24.46 20.89 0.22
C GLY A 161 -25.77 20.19 -0.11
N THR A 162 -26.89 20.87 0.18
CA THR A 162 -28.20 20.48 -0.35
C THR A 162 -28.23 20.64 -1.87
N GLU A 163 -29.24 20.11 -2.53
CA GLU A 163 -29.36 20.22 -4.00
C GLU A 163 -29.39 21.67 -4.48
N GLU A 164 -30.11 22.55 -3.77
CA GLU A 164 -30.18 23.97 -4.06
C GLU A 164 -28.83 24.66 -3.88
N GLU A 165 -28.17 24.41 -2.75
CA GLU A 165 -26.82 24.94 -2.45
C GLU A 165 -25.76 24.47 -3.46
N LEU A 166 -25.85 23.23 -3.90
CA LEU A 166 -24.93 22.69 -4.91
C LEU A 166 -25.17 23.31 -6.29
N ALA A 167 -26.40 23.70 -6.64
CA ALA A 167 -26.66 24.45 -7.87
C ALA A 167 -25.96 25.81 -7.86
N GLU A 168 -26.07 26.56 -6.75
CA GLU A 168 -25.34 27.84 -6.56
C GLU A 168 -23.81 27.63 -6.58
N ALA A 169 -23.34 26.60 -5.86
CA ALA A 169 -21.92 26.29 -5.80
C ALA A 169 -21.32 25.97 -7.18
N LYS A 170 -22.04 25.22 -8.02
CA LYS A 170 -21.63 24.89 -9.38
C LYS A 170 -21.50 26.14 -10.25
N GLU A 171 -22.46 27.06 -10.14
CA GLU A 171 -22.41 28.33 -10.86
C GLU A 171 -21.23 29.20 -10.41
N ALA A 172 -21.00 29.28 -9.10
CA ALA A 172 -19.99 30.16 -8.50
C ALA A 172 -18.56 29.65 -8.65
N LEU A 173 -18.35 28.32 -8.57
CA LEU A 173 -17.02 27.71 -8.54
C LEU A 173 -16.60 27.05 -9.86
N GLY A 174 -17.55 26.51 -10.63
CA GLY A 174 -17.27 25.88 -11.90
C GLY A 174 -16.15 24.82 -11.81
N THR A 175 -15.10 24.98 -12.61
CA THR A 175 -13.96 24.05 -12.68
C THR A 175 -12.88 24.24 -11.60
N LYS A 176 -13.09 25.17 -10.65
CA LYS A 176 -12.13 25.41 -9.55
C LYS A 176 -12.12 24.28 -8.51
N VAL A 177 -13.13 23.42 -8.53
CA VAL A 177 -13.30 22.28 -7.63
C VAL A 177 -13.51 20.99 -8.42
N GLN A 178 -13.19 19.86 -7.82
CA GLN A 178 -13.25 18.55 -8.48
C GLN A 178 -14.63 17.93 -8.46
N GLY A 179 -15.48 18.29 -7.51
CA GLY A 179 -16.80 17.70 -7.42
C GLY A 179 -17.73 18.32 -6.39
N PHE A 180 -18.97 17.84 -6.44
CA PHE A 180 -20.07 18.30 -5.60
C PHE A 180 -20.82 17.09 -5.07
N MET A 181 -21.12 17.06 -3.77
CA MET A 181 -21.68 15.90 -3.07
C MET A 181 -22.78 16.31 -2.10
N ALA A 182 -23.63 15.37 -1.74
CA ALA A 182 -24.57 15.54 -0.62
C ALA A 182 -23.83 15.82 0.70
N PRO A 183 -24.52 16.44 1.69
CA PRO A 183 -23.88 16.76 2.98
C PRO A 183 -23.39 15.51 3.74
N GLU A 184 -24.10 14.41 3.59
CA GLU A 184 -23.73 13.11 4.15
C GLU A 184 -22.68 12.48 3.23
N LEU A 185 -21.43 12.46 3.71
CA LEU A 185 -20.30 11.94 2.92
C LEU A 185 -20.35 10.43 2.79
N GLU A 186 -20.28 9.99 1.54
CA GLU A 186 -19.89 8.62 1.21
C GLU A 186 -18.38 8.59 0.98
N GLY A 187 -17.69 7.59 1.57
CA GLY A 187 -16.23 7.48 1.46
C GLY A 187 -15.72 7.26 0.04
N GLY A 188 -16.45 6.52 -0.80
CA GLY A 188 -16.05 6.17 -2.17
C GLY A 188 -15.65 7.36 -3.06
N PRO A 189 -16.54 8.34 -3.29
CA PRO A 189 -16.22 9.51 -4.13
C PRO A 189 -15.05 10.37 -3.60
N VAL A 190 -14.84 10.37 -2.27
CA VAL A 190 -13.68 11.07 -1.66
C VAL A 190 -12.39 10.30 -1.92
N VAL A 191 -12.45 8.95 -1.87
CA VAL A 191 -11.32 8.08 -2.25
C VAL A 191 -10.95 8.31 -3.72
N ASP A 192 -11.94 8.39 -4.62
CA ASP A 192 -11.71 8.62 -6.05
C ASP A 192 -11.08 9.99 -6.31
N ALA A 193 -11.52 11.02 -5.59
CA ALA A 193 -10.93 12.35 -5.68
C ALA A 193 -9.46 12.36 -5.18
N ALA A 194 -9.19 11.63 -4.10
CA ALA A 194 -7.83 11.47 -3.55
C ALA A 194 -6.92 10.66 -4.48
N ALA A 195 -7.45 9.69 -5.23
CA ALA A 195 -6.67 8.86 -6.14
C ALA A 195 -6.03 9.65 -7.29
N GLY A 196 -6.66 10.77 -7.70
CA GLY A 196 -6.14 11.68 -8.72
C GLY A 196 -5.04 12.64 -8.24
N SER A 197 -4.73 12.64 -6.95
CA SER A 197 -3.79 13.58 -6.32
C SER A 197 -2.79 12.80 -5.46
N MET A 198 -1.75 12.24 -6.09
CA MET A 198 -0.59 11.77 -5.33
C MET A 198 0.33 12.95 -5.01
N ASN A 199 0.61 13.16 -3.74
CA ASN A 199 1.65 14.08 -3.31
C ASN A 199 3.01 13.37 -3.24
N ASP A 200 4.11 14.15 -3.18
CA ASP A 200 5.48 13.61 -3.13
C ASP A 200 5.71 12.60 -2.00
N ASP A 201 5.00 12.76 -0.87
CA ASP A 201 5.13 11.85 0.27
C ASP A 201 4.44 10.50 0.00
N GLN A 202 3.36 10.49 -0.76
CA GLN A 202 2.70 9.25 -1.19
C GLN A 202 3.54 8.50 -2.20
N GLU A 203 4.08 9.18 -3.20
CA GLU A 203 4.99 8.56 -4.16
C GLU A 203 6.22 7.98 -3.44
N ARG A 204 6.75 8.71 -2.47
CA ARG A 204 7.86 8.24 -1.63
C ARG A 204 7.48 7.00 -0.82
N ALA A 205 6.31 7.00 -0.18
CA ALA A 205 5.81 5.86 0.60
C ALA A 205 5.60 4.61 -0.27
N LEU A 206 4.99 4.76 -1.45
CA LEU A 206 4.80 3.68 -2.41
C LEU A 206 6.13 3.14 -2.93
N LYS A 207 7.08 4.01 -3.23
CA LYS A 207 8.43 3.63 -3.65
C LYS A 207 9.16 2.85 -2.55
N ILE A 208 9.08 3.29 -1.30
CA ILE A 208 9.66 2.59 -0.15
C ILE A 208 9.01 1.22 0.01
N SER A 209 7.67 1.15 -0.02
CA SER A 209 6.93 -0.11 0.07
C SER A 209 7.36 -1.10 -1.01
N LYS A 210 7.44 -0.65 -2.27
CA LYS A 210 7.92 -1.49 -3.38
C LYS A 210 9.35 -1.98 -3.17
N MET A 211 10.26 -1.06 -2.84
CA MET A 211 11.66 -1.41 -2.61
C MET A 211 11.85 -2.42 -1.47
N ALA A 212 11.02 -2.32 -0.42
CA ALA A 212 11.04 -3.27 0.70
C ALA A 212 10.49 -4.64 0.29
N CYS A 213 9.38 -4.70 -0.47
CA CYS A 213 8.86 -5.95 -1.01
C CYS A 213 9.91 -6.64 -1.90
N ASP A 214 10.51 -5.91 -2.83
CA ASP A 214 11.55 -6.43 -3.72
C ASP A 214 12.77 -6.92 -2.93
N ALA A 215 13.21 -6.19 -1.91
CA ALA A 215 14.37 -6.57 -1.09
C ALA A 215 14.10 -7.80 -0.22
N LEU A 216 12.92 -7.93 0.37
CA LEU A 216 12.50 -9.14 1.10
C LEU A 216 12.49 -10.37 0.17
N GLY A 217 12.14 -10.18 -1.11
CA GLY A 217 12.18 -11.24 -2.12
C GLY A 217 13.60 -11.66 -2.54
N LEU A 218 14.65 -10.98 -2.11
CA LEU A 218 16.04 -11.39 -2.33
C LEU A 218 16.56 -12.34 -1.24
N ILE A 219 15.81 -12.53 -0.17
CA ILE A 219 16.21 -13.43 0.91
C ILE A 219 16.22 -14.87 0.38
N ASP A 220 17.38 -15.50 0.46
CA ASP A 220 17.49 -16.93 0.25
C ASP A 220 16.81 -17.66 1.42
N PRO A 221 15.79 -18.51 1.19
CA PRO A 221 15.13 -19.28 2.25
C PRO A 221 16.09 -20.12 3.10
N ASP A 222 17.22 -20.54 2.53
CA ASP A 222 18.26 -21.31 3.22
C ASP A 222 19.24 -20.41 4.00
N ASN A 223 19.10 -19.09 3.91
CA ASN A 223 19.94 -18.14 4.63
C ASN A 223 19.61 -18.16 6.13
N THR A 224 20.63 -18.37 6.95
CA THR A 224 20.52 -18.43 8.41
C THR A 224 20.84 -17.10 9.12
N VAL A 225 21.22 -16.06 8.37
CA VAL A 225 21.56 -14.73 8.91
C VAL A 225 20.34 -13.98 9.37
N PHE A 226 19.25 -14.06 8.60
CA PHE A 226 18.01 -13.36 8.91
C PHE A 226 16.99 -14.27 9.59
N SER A 227 16.08 -13.67 10.36
CA SER A 227 15.02 -14.35 11.09
C SER A 227 13.75 -13.50 11.13
N ASN A 228 12.70 -13.97 11.82
CA ASN A 228 11.44 -13.25 12.01
C ASN A 228 10.63 -13.04 10.71
N TYR A 229 10.63 -14.05 9.83
CA TYR A 229 9.89 -14.02 8.57
C TYR A 229 8.36 -13.86 8.75
N ALA A 230 7.81 -14.23 9.90
CA ALA A 230 6.40 -14.08 10.20
C ALA A 230 5.93 -12.62 10.12
N ASP A 231 6.78 -11.67 10.56
CA ASP A 231 6.48 -10.24 10.45
C ASP A 231 6.45 -9.79 8.99
N ALA A 232 7.37 -10.33 8.17
CA ALA A 232 7.38 -10.06 6.73
C ALA A 232 6.15 -10.66 6.03
N GLU A 233 5.78 -11.90 6.35
CA GLU A 233 4.57 -12.54 5.80
C GLU A 233 3.32 -11.72 6.11
N GLN A 234 3.14 -11.29 7.35
CA GLN A 234 1.99 -10.48 7.76
C GLN A 234 1.94 -9.14 7.01
N ALA A 235 3.06 -8.43 6.91
CA ALA A 235 3.15 -7.17 6.20
C ALA A 235 2.87 -7.35 4.70
N LEU A 236 3.46 -8.37 4.06
CA LEU A 236 3.26 -8.66 2.64
C LEU A 236 1.81 -9.05 2.34
N VAL A 237 1.15 -9.85 3.20
CA VAL A 237 -0.28 -10.13 3.10
C VAL A 237 -1.10 -8.84 3.19
N GLY A 238 -0.75 -7.92 4.11
CA GLY A 238 -1.36 -6.59 4.20
C GLY A 238 -1.21 -5.80 2.90
N VAL A 239 -0.03 -5.81 2.29
CA VAL A 239 0.23 -5.17 0.98
C VAL A 239 -0.63 -5.77 -0.12
N VAL A 240 -0.70 -7.10 -0.22
CA VAL A 240 -1.51 -7.80 -1.23
C VAL A 240 -2.99 -7.46 -1.13
N GLN A 241 -3.51 -7.31 0.08
CA GLN A 241 -4.92 -7.02 0.36
C GLN A 241 -5.24 -5.51 0.37
N SER A 242 -4.23 -4.65 0.24
CA SER A 242 -4.40 -3.20 0.23
C SER A 242 -4.84 -2.67 -1.15
N ASP A 243 -5.11 -1.37 -1.20
CA ASP A 243 -5.38 -0.61 -2.43
C ASP A 243 -4.11 -0.07 -3.10
N LYS A 244 -2.93 -0.57 -2.71
CA LYS A 244 -1.67 -0.18 -3.34
C LYS A 244 -1.67 -0.56 -4.83
N PRO A 245 -0.89 0.17 -5.66
CA PRO A 245 -0.73 -0.14 -7.07
C PRO A 245 -0.35 -1.61 -7.33
N ASP A 246 -0.83 -2.15 -8.43
CA ASP A 246 -0.65 -3.57 -8.76
C ASP A 246 0.82 -4.00 -8.84
N ASP A 247 1.73 -3.12 -9.26
CA ASP A 247 3.17 -3.43 -9.31
C ASP A 247 3.78 -3.69 -7.93
N ILE A 248 3.26 -3.03 -6.87
CA ILE A 248 3.66 -3.27 -5.47
C ILE A 248 3.03 -4.56 -4.96
N ARG A 249 1.75 -4.78 -5.25
CA ARG A 249 1.03 -6.01 -4.89
C ARG A 249 1.65 -7.23 -5.56
N LEU A 250 2.10 -7.10 -6.82
CA LEU A 250 2.82 -8.14 -7.55
C LEU A 250 4.19 -8.44 -6.92
N ALA A 251 4.93 -7.41 -6.50
CA ALA A 251 6.19 -7.60 -5.79
C ALA A 251 5.98 -8.36 -4.46
N ALA A 252 4.94 -7.99 -3.70
CA ALA A 252 4.59 -8.68 -2.47
C ALA A 252 4.18 -10.15 -2.69
N LEU A 253 3.41 -10.44 -3.76
CA LEU A 253 3.01 -11.80 -4.12
C LEU A 253 4.22 -12.65 -4.55
N ALA A 254 5.13 -12.08 -5.34
CA ALA A 254 6.37 -12.77 -5.74
C ALA A 254 7.22 -13.11 -4.51
N THR A 255 7.36 -12.17 -3.58
CA THR A 255 8.08 -12.37 -2.32
C THR A 255 7.41 -13.42 -1.43
N LEU A 256 6.08 -13.38 -1.28
CA LEU A 256 5.34 -14.42 -0.55
C LEU A 256 5.53 -15.81 -1.15
N GLY A 257 5.64 -15.91 -2.48
CA GLY A 257 5.96 -17.18 -3.13
C GLY A 257 7.32 -17.76 -2.73
N GLN A 258 8.28 -16.92 -2.35
CA GLN A 258 9.64 -17.33 -1.98
C GLN A 258 9.79 -17.61 -0.49
N ILE A 259 9.32 -16.68 0.37
CA ILE A 259 9.53 -16.76 1.82
C ILE A 259 8.26 -17.12 2.60
N GLY A 260 7.10 -17.16 1.94
CA GLY A 260 5.82 -17.40 2.59
C GLY A 260 5.65 -18.82 3.11
N SER A 261 4.92 -18.94 4.20
CA SER A 261 4.54 -20.21 4.80
C SER A 261 3.09 -20.59 4.48
N PRO A 262 2.66 -21.83 4.77
CA PRO A 262 1.27 -22.23 4.63
C PRO A 262 0.25 -21.35 5.37
N ALA A 263 0.67 -20.56 6.36
CA ALA A 263 -0.20 -19.64 7.08
C ALA A 263 -0.78 -18.51 6.18
N THR A 264 -0.13 -18.21 5.06
CA THR A 264 -0.57 -17.17 4.11
C THR A 264 -1.62 -17.67 3.10
N MET A 265 -1.92 -18.98 3.10
CA MET A 265 -2.78 -19.64 2.10
C MET A 265 -4.14 -18.96 1.94
N ASP A 266 -4.85 -18.70 3.03
CA ASP A 266 -6.21 -18.15 2.96
C ASP A 266 -6.24 -16.76 2.32
N ALA A 267 -5.25 -15.91 2.61
CA ALA A 267 -5.12 -14.60 2.02
C ALA A 267 -4.81 -14.67 0.51
N LEU A 268 -3.95 -15.60 0.11
CA LEU A 268 -3.62 -15.82 -1.30
C LEU A 268 -4.80 -16.40 -2.09
N VAL A 269 -5.54 -17.35 -1.51
CA VAL A 269 -6.79 -17.90 -2.10
C VAL A 269 -7.84 -16.80 -2.24
N ALA A 270 -8.02 -15.96 -1.24
CA ALA A 270 -8.94 -14.82 -1.30
C ALA A 270 -8.53 -13.82 -2.40
N THR A 271 -7.24 -13.54 -2.54
CA THR A 271 -6.72 -12.65 -3.60
C THR A 271 -6.93 -13.25 -4.98
N PHE A 272 -6.67 -14.54 -5.14
CA PHE A 272 -6.90 -15.29 -6.38
C PHE A 272 -8.38 -15.28 -6.81
N ASN A 273 -9.29 -15.54 -5.87
CA ASN A 273 -10.74 -15.58 -6.11
C ASN A 273 -11.36 -14.19 -6.31
N GLY A 274 -10.68 -13.13 -5.92
CA GLY A 274 -11.17 -11.76 -6.02
C GLY A 274 -11.29 -11.29 -7.47
N THR A 275 -12.50 -11.33 -8.05
CA THR A 275 -12.76 -10.95 -9.45
C THR A 275 -12.52 -9.47 -9.74
N ALA A 276 -12.51 -8.62 -8.72
CA ALA A 276 -12.12 -7.20 -8.83
C ALA A 276 -10.62 -6.98 -8.96
N ASN A 277 -9.79 -7.99 -8.65
CA ASN A 277 -8.35 -7.91 -8.82
C ASN A 277 -7.98 -8.02 -10.30
N ALA A 278 -6.93 -7.29 -10.70
CA ALA A 278 -6.37 -7.42 -12.04
C ALA A 278 -5.95 -8.87 -12.33
N THR A 279 -6.04 -9.28 -13.59
CA THR A 279 -5.63 -10.63 -14.03
C THR A 279 -4.20 -10.95 -13.60
N SER A 280 -3.27 -10.00 -13.68
CA SER A 280 -1.88 -10.16 -13.27
C SER A 280 -1.73 -10.49 -11.77
N VAL A 281 -2.52 -9.85 -10.93
CA VAL A 281 -2.53 -10.09 -9.47
C VAL A 281 -3.07 -11.49 -9.15
N ARG A 282 -4.13 -11.91 -9.82
CA ARG A 282 -4.70 -13.25 -9.66
C ARG A 282 -3.74 -14.35 -10.14
N VAL A 283 -3.07 -14.13 -11.27
CA VAL A 283 -2.00 -15.02 -11.79
C VAL A 283 -0.85 -15.14 -10.78
N ALA A 284 -0.38 -14.02 -10.23
CA ALA A 284 0.69 -14.01 -9.25
C ALA A 284 0.28 -14.71 -7.93
N ALA A 285 -0.97 -14.57 -7.49
CA ALA A 285 -1.50 -15.26 -6.31
C ALA A 285 -1.52 -16.79 -6.52
N ALA A 286 -1.96 -17.26 -7.69
CA ALA A 286 -1.90 -18.70 -8.04
C ALA A 286 -0.45 -19.22 -8.09
N ALA A 287 0.47 -18.42 -8.64
CA ALA A 287 1.89 -18.79 -8.69
C ALA A 287 2.50 -18.86 -7.28
N ALA A 288 2.21 -17.90 -6.39
CA ALA A 288 2.67 -17.92 -5.01
C ALA A 288 2.17 -19.15 -4.24
N LEU A 289 0.88 -19.50 -4.39
CA LEU A 289 0.32 -20.74 -3.83
C LEU A 289 1.08 -21.98 -4.34
N GLY A 290 1.33 -22.06 -5.65
CA GLY A 290 2.06 -23.17 -6.24
C GLY A 290 3.53 -23.26 -5.77
N GLN A 291 4.16 -22.16 -5.43
CA GLN A 291 5.53 -22.11 -4.90
C GLN A 291 5.60 -22.54 -3.44
N ILE A 292 4.73 -21.98 -2.59
CA ILE A 292 4.67 -22.27 -1.14
C ILE A 292 4.39 -23.76 -0.90
N PHE A 293 3.47 -24.34 -1.68
CA PHE A 293 3.05 -25.74 -1.51
C PHE A 293 3.74 -26.72 -2.46
N ARG A 294 4.79 -26.29 -3.13
CA ARG A 294 5.52 -27.15 -4.08
C ARG A 294 5.96 -28.46 -3.43
N GLY A 295 5.61 -29.58 -4.04
CA GLY A 295 5.93 -30.91 -3.53
C GLY A 295 5.15 -31.31 -2.27
N GLN A 296 4.19 -30.53 -1.82
CA GLN A 296 3.33 -30.82 -0.68
C GLN A 296 1.93 -31.27 -1.14
N ALA A 297 1.19 -31.91 -0.22
CA ALA A 297 -0.22 -32.23 -0.47
C ALA A 297 -1.03 -30.95 -0.65
N ALA A 298 -1.94 -30.95 -1.60
CA ALA A 298 -2.83 -29.82 -1.84
C ALA A 298 -3.89 -29.68 -0.73
N PRO A 299 -3.92 -28.59 0.05
CA PRO A 299 -5.06 -28.32 0.95
C PRO A 299 -6.35 -28.18 0.16
N ALA A 300 -7.47 -28.66 0.70
CA ALA A 300 -8.74 -28.74 -0.04
C ALA A 300 -9.18 -27.36 -0.58
N ALA A 301 -9.18 -26.32 0.25
CA ALA A 301 -9.58 -24.96 -0.15
C ALA A 301 -8.75 -24.39 -1.30
N MET A 302 -7.43 -24.62 -1.26
CA MET A 302 -6.52 -24.18 -2.31
C MET A 302 -6.73 -25.00 -3.60
N PHE A 303 -6.88 -26.34 -3.47
CA PHE A 303 -7.14 -27.22 -4.60
C PHE A 303 -8.43 -26.83 -5.31
N ASP A 304 -9.53 -26.65 -4.58
CA ASP A 304 -10.83 -26.30 -5.12
C ASP A 304 -10.79 -24.94 -5.84
N ALA A 305 -10.13 -23.95 -5.25
CA ALA A 305 -9.96 -22.63 -5.87
C ALA A 305 -9.18 -22.69 -7.19
N LEU A 306 -8.04 -23.38 -7.19
CA LEU A 306 -7.21 -23.51 -8.41
C LEU A 306 -7.92 -24.37 -9.48
N LEU A 307 -8.66 -25.40 -9.08
CA LEU A 307 -9.45 -26.23 -10.01
C LEU A 307 -10.57 -25.40 -10.66
N ALA A 308 -11.28 -24.58 -9.88
CA ALA A 308 -12.29 -23.65 -10.39
C ALA A 308 -11.68 -22.65 -11.38
N GLY A 309 -10.43 -22.25 -11.17
CA GLY A 309 -9.69 -21.34 -12.03
C GLY A 309 -9.50 -21.83 -13.46
N PHE A 310 -9.65 -23.11 -13.77
CA PHE A 310 -9.71 -23.59 -15.15
C PHE A 310 -10.95 -23.08 -15.92
N GLY A 311 -11.96 -22.59 -15.19
CA GLY A 311 -13.15 -21.93 -15.74
C GLY A 311 -12.98 -20.46 -16.02
N ASP A 312 -11.86 -19.87 -15.69
CA ASP A 312 -11.65 -18.44 -15.85
C ASP A 312 -11.66 -17.99 -17.31
N GLU A 313 -12.16 -16.79 -17.56
CA GLU A 313 -12.18 -16.19 -18.90
C GLU A 313 -10.76 -15.88 -19.38
N ALA A 314 -9.86 -15.47 -18.47
CA ALA A 314 -8.48 -15.13 -18.80
C ALA A 314 -7.61 -16.40 -18.94
N ALA A 315 -7.05 -16.62 -20.13
CA ALA A 315 -6.15 -17.76 -20.39
C ALA A 315 -4.97 -17.81 -19.43
N ALA A 316 -4.38 -16.64 -19.09
CA ALA A 316 -3.26 -16.56 -18.18
C ALA A 316 -3.59 -17.07 -16.76
N VAL A 317 -4.85 -16.89 -16.28
CA VAL A 317 -5.30 -17.45 -15.01
C VAL A 317 -5.42 -18.97 -15.09
N ARG A 318 -6.00 -19.49 -16.19
CA ARG A 318 -6.11 -20.95 -16.41
C ARG A 318 -4.73 -21.62 -16.43
N ASP A 319 -3.78 -21.01 -17.15
CA ASP A 319 -2.40 -21.52 -17.25
C ASP A 319 -1.69 -21.50 -15.89
N ALA A 320 -1.83 -20.41 -15.14
CA ALA A 320 -1.26 -20.29 -13.78
C ALA A 320 -1.82 -21.36 -12.83
N CYS A 321 -3.11 -21.66 -12.89
CA CYS A 321 -3.73 -22.75 -12.12
C CYS A 321 -3.13 -24.12 -12.51
N GLY A 322 -2.97 -24.37 -13.78
CA GLY A 322 -2.35 -25.61 -14.28
C GLY A 322 -0.92 -25.79 -13.79
N ILE A 323 -0.12 -24.73 -13.85
CA ILE A 323 1.26 -24.71 -13.34
C ILE A 323 1.30 -24.95 -11.85
N ALA A 324 0.46 -24.23 -11.08
CA ALA A 324 0.40 -24.37 -9.63
C ALA A 324 0.02 -25.79 -9.22
N LEU A 325 -1.08 -26.33 -9.76
CA LEU A 325 -1.52 -27.70 -9.48
C LEU A 325 -0.51 -28.77 -9.92
N GLY A 326 0.21 -28.53 -11.02
CA GLY A 326 1.25 -29.43 -11.51
C GLY A 326 2.47 -29.55 -10.57
N GLY A 327 2.70 -28.56 -9.71
CA GLY A 327 3.76 -28.55 -8.70
C GLY A 327 3.42 -29.28 -7.39
N LEU A 328 2.17 -29.72 -7.19
CA LEU A 328 1.68 -30.29 -5.96
C LEU A 328 1.67 -31.82 -5.95
N ASN A 329 1.71 -32.42 -4.76
CA ASN A 329 1.48 -33.84 -4.56
C ASN A 329 -0.02 -34.13 -4.50
N LEU A 330 -0.65 -34.24 -5.68
CA LEU A 330 -2.07 -34.52 -5.80
C LEU A 330 -2.39 -36.01 -5.54
N THR A 331 -3.51 -36.28 -4.87
CA THR A 331 -4.06 -37.62 -4.77
C THR A 331 -4.52 -38.16 -6.12
N GLY A 332 -4.77 -39.47 -6.24
CA GLY A 332 -5.30 -40.07 -7.47
C GLY A 332 -6.65 -39.47 -7.89
N GLU A 333 -7.52 -39.16 -6.92
CA GLU A 333 -8.81 -38.52 -7.12
C GLU A 333 -8.65 -37.08 -7.64
N GLN A 334 -7.81 -36.28 -7.00
CA GLN A 334 -7.51 -34.90 -7.41
C GLN A 334 -6.93 -34.85 -8.83
N ARG A 335 -6.00 -35.76 -9.19
CA ARG A 335 -5.46 -35.85 -10.55
C ARG A 335 -6.55 -36.14 -11.57
N THR A 336 -7.49 -37.04 -11.23
CA THR A 336 -8.61 -37.37 -12.12
C THR A 336 -9.51 -36.16 -12.35
N GLN A 337 -9.78 -35.37 -11.31
CA GLN A 337 -10.55 -34.12 -11.40
C GLN A 337 -9.84 -33.09 -12.29
N VAL A 338 -8.54 -32.87 -12.07
CA VAL A 338 -7.74 -31.95 -12.90
C VAL A 338 -7.78 -32.33 -14.37
N VAL A 339 -7.57 -33.61 -14.70
CA VAL A 339 -7.62 -34.09 -16.08
C VAL A 339 -8.98 -33.94 -16.72
N LYS A 340 -10.05 -34.14 -15.94
CA LYS A 340 -11.43 -33.96 -16.39
C LYS A 340 -11.71 -32.52 -16.77
N GLU A 341 -11.39 -31.58 -15.87
CA GLU A 341 -11.62 -30.15 -16.10
C GLU A 341 -10.73 -29.59 -17.24
N TRP A 342 -9.49 -30.04 -17.33
CA TRP A 342 -8.58 -29.65 -18.40
C TRP A 342 -9.04 -30.07 -19.80
N ARG A 343 -9.70 -31.24 -19.94
CA ARG A 343 -10.17 -31.78 -21.24
C ARG A 343 -11.47 -31.14 -21.72
N VAL A 344 -12.22 -30.52 -20.88
CA VAL A 344 -13.54 -29.96 -21.21
C VAL A 344 -13.41 -28.54 -21.78
N LYS A 345 -12.26 -27.93 -21.66
CA LYS A 345 -11.98 -26.55 -22.10
C LYS A 345 -10.82 -26.45 -23.08
#